data_9ad03d45419ff3dd900dd77a7a3d8736
#
_entry.id   9ad03d45419ff3dd900dd77a7a3d8736
#
_cell.length_a   1.000
_cell.length_b   1.000
_cell.length_c   1.000
_cell.angle_alpha   90.00
_cell.angle_beta   90.00
_cell.angle_gamma   90.00
#
_symmetry.space_group_name_H-M   'P 1'
#
loop_
_entity.id
_entity.type
_entity.pdbx_description
1 polymer ?
#
loop_
_entity_poly.entity_id
_entity_poly.type
_entity_poly.pdbx_seq_one_letter_code
_entity_poly.pdbx_strand_id
1 'polypeptide(L)'
;MTKYKRLPVFIKTTLALFLAVTVSLMSTIPVNAAALGIDVSKYQGSIDWGAVPASGVSYTFIKVGSTKSGIDPAFASNVAGAQAAGIRTGVYIYSYAASVEAAMYEADLVLQWIEGYNINFPIAFDIEDDIQKGLDANTVTAMCNAFCDVIASAGYHPLVYTGADFYRRHMTSDLRYDIWIAQYGSACEIPGHAVWQASYQGSVAGVAGNVDINYMYKDYHNLIIPVGFAQRGEYTCFYNNYRIQFGWIDYNNACYHMDARGHMDTGWFSDESGTYYLADDGHALVGQNQIGEDRYYFDETGCVRCGWITVNDGWYYYDGSNGCRMVTGWYNDETGRHYLLPADGHMVTGCQNIDNANYYFDENGVMQTGMIQIGDGIFYFDPGTGMQQTGFIGDITNCYYFNTTDGRMLTGVQTIDGQVYDFDQDGKLLAGWQTIGESNFYFNPADGTMVTGLIQGLDGIYGTSQQDGHQLIGEAAVIDNVLRCFDENGRMVADAPYIIGDITYICDTDGVAVALP
;
A
#
# COMPACT_ATOMS: atom_id res chain seq x y z
N MET A 1 -54.80 -3.15 -9.35
CA MET A 1 -55.67 -1.98 -9.63
C MET A 1 -55.89 -1.22 -8.32
N THR A 2 -55.19 -0.14 -8.08
CA THR A 2 -55.62 0.94 -7.15
C THR A 2 -54.80 2.18 -7.48
N LYS A 3 -55.53 3.19 -7.98
CA LYS A 3 -55.03 4.47 -8.43
C LYS A 3 -54.71 5.35 -7.22
N TYR A 4 -53.48 5.88 -7.13
CA TYR A 4 -53.19 7.01 -6.25
C TYR A 4 -53.42 8.33 -6.99
N LYS A 5 -54.37 9.12 -6.48
CA LYS A 5 -54.69 10.50 -6.90
C LYS A 5 -53.60 11.44 -6.36
N ARG A 6 -53.07 12.29 -7.23
CA ARG A 6 -52.25 13.46 -6.86
C ARG A 6 -53.15 14.59 -6.37
N LEU A 7 -52.85 15.16 -5.21
CA LEU A 7 -53.38 16.41 -4.72
C LEU A 7 -52.48 17.60 -5.14
N PRO A 8 -53.00 18.75 -5.52
CA PRO A 8 -52.19 19.90 -5.89
C PRO A 8 -51.72 20.67 -4.64
N VAL A 9 -50.43 21.04 -4.62
CA VAL A 9 -49.83 21.92 -3.61
C VAL A 9 -50.18 23.38 -3.97
N PHE A 10 -50.94 24.01 -3.13
CA PHE A 10 -51.16 25.45 -3.17
C PHE A 10 -49.98 26.17 -2.52
N ILE A 11 -49.20 26.91 -3.29
CA ILE A 11 -48.18 27.84 -2.80
C ILE A 11 -48.91 29.09 -2.31
N LYS A 12 -48.91 29.31 -1.00
CA LYS A 12 -49.31 30.60 -0.40
C LYS A 12 -48.07 31.48 -0.32
N THR A 13 -47.96 32.43 -1.22
CA THR A 13 -47.05 33.57 -1.12
C THR A 13 -47.55 34.50 -0.03
N THR A 14 -46.92 34.49 1.12
CA THR A 14 -47.10 35.55 2.13
C THR A 14 -46.04 36.63 1.90
N LEU A 15 -46.44 37.72 1.32
CA LEU A 15 -45.68 38.96 1.16
C LEU A 15 -45.59 39.63 2.54
N ALA A 16 -44.43 39.49 3.23
CA ALA A 16 -44.16 40.28 4.42
C ALA A 16 -43.52 41.61 4.01
N LEU A 17 -44.31 42.65 4.10
CA LEU A 17 -43.87 44.02 3.97
C LEU A 17 -43.08 44.40 5.24
N PHE A 18 -41.76 44.42 5.19
CA PHE A 18 -40.95 45.05 6.23
C PHE A 18 -40.74 46.50 5.88
N LEU A 19 -41.31 47.35 6.72
CA LEU A 19 -41.22 48.81 6.68
C LEU A 19 -39.77 49.22 6.91
N ALA A 20 -39.15 49.86 5.94
CA ALA A 20 -37.85 50.50 6.07
C ALA A 20 -38.01 51.82 6.84
N VAL A 21 -37.46 51.88 8.05
CA VAL A 21 -37.13 53.16 8.74
C VAL A 21 -35.78 52.98 9.44
N THR A 22 -34.84 53.62 8.93
CA THR A 22 -33.76 54.51 9.42
C THR A 22 -32.53 54.33 8.60
N VAL A 23 -32.42 55.18 7.64
CA VAL A 23 -31.13 55.52 7.01
C VAL A 23 -30.36 56.36 8.02
N SER A 24 -29.23 55.89 8.43
CA SER A 24 -28.13 56.73 8.87
C SER A 24 -26.82 56.05 8.53
N LEU A 25 -26.19 56.55 7.49
CA LEU A 25 -24.76 56.39 7.16
C LEU A 25 -24.21 54.94 7.34
N MET A 26 -24.84 53.97 6.67
CA MET A 26 -24.09 52.79 6.27
C MET A 26 -23.12 53.23 5.18
N SER A 27 -21.83 53.36 5.53
CA SER A 27 -20.77 53.28 4.51
C SER A 27 -21.07 52.05 3.68
N THR A 28 -21.40 52.20 2.40
CA THR A 28 -21.69 51.07 1.50
C THR A 28 -20.49 50.15 1.51
N ILE A 29 -20.70 48.87 1.86
CA ILE A 29 -19.64 47.86 1.75
C ILE A 29 -19.09 47.94 0.32
N PRO A 30 -17.77 48.09 0.14
CA PRO A 30 -17.17 48.09 -1.19
C PRO A 30 -17.57 46.84 -1.96
N VAL A 31 -17.90 46.99 -3.26
CA VAL A 31 -18.48 45.94 -4.12
C VAL A 31 -17.72 44.60 -4.11
N ASN A 32 -16.44 44.62 -3.73
CA ASN A 32 -15.58 43.43 -3.69
C ASN A 32 -15.19 42.99 -2.26
N ALA A 33 -15.68 43.62 -1.20
CA ALA A 33 -15.37 43.22 0.15
C ALA A 33 -16.19 42.00 0.58
N ALA A 34 -15.55 40.99 1.13
CA ALA A 34 -16.20 39.76 1.57
C ALA A 34 -16.91 39.94 2.93
N ALA A 35 -16.43 40.82 3.82
CA ALA A 35 -16.99 41.00 5.15
C ALA A 35 -16.62 42.35 5.78
N LEU A 36 -17.45 42.78 6.76
CA LEU A 36 -17.24 43.94 7.62
C LEU A 36 -16.66 43.48 8.96
N GLY A 37 -15.66 44.19 9.43
CA GLY A 37 -15.03 43.98 10.73
C GLY A 37 -14.71 45.27 11.46
N ILE A 38 -14.29 45.15 12.70
CA ILE A 38 -13.78 46.23 13.55
C ILE A 38 -12.44 45.84 14.17
N ASP A 39 -11.63 46.83 14.57
CA ASP A 39 -10.54 46.57 15.48
C ASP A 39 -10.71 47.36 16.77
N VAL A 40 -10.30 46.76 17.88
CA VAL A 40 -10.60 47.26 19.22
C VAL A 40 -9.46 47.03 20.20
N SER A 41 -9.43 47.86 21.23
CA SER A 41 -8.52 47.80 22.36
C SER A 41 -9.20 48.31 23.63
N LYS A 42 -8.42 48.57 24.67
CA LYS A 42 -8.90 49.26 25.88
C LYS A 42 -9.57 50.63 25.62
N TYR A 43 -9.30 51.24 24.47
CA TYR A 43 -9.80 52.59 24.13
C TYR A 43 -11.29 52.62 23.81
N GLN A 44 -11.88 51.51 23.40
CA GLN A 44 -13.34 51.38 23.18
C GLN A 44 -14.10 51.15 24.49
N GLY A 45 -13.38 50.97 25.63
CA GLY A 45 -14.01 50.73 26.92
C GLY A 45 -14.74 49.39 26.98
N SER A 46 -15.92 49.38 27.60
CA SER A 46 -16.75 48.18 27.69
C SER A 46 -17.62 48.07 26.43
N ILE A 47 -17.56 46.94 25.76
CA ILE A 47 -18.31 46.64 24.53
C ILE A 47 -19.45 45.67 24.84
N ASP A 48 -20.67 45.98 24.40
CA ASP A 48 -21.78 45.02 24.33
C ASP A 48 -21.65 44.20 23.06
N TRP A 49 -20.86 43.12 23.15
CA TRP A 49 -20.60 42.25 22.01
C TRP A 49 -21.84 41.55 21.48
N GLY A 50 -22.93 41.38 22.29
CA GLY A 50 -24.19 40.83 21.84
C GLY A 50 -24.92 41.73 20.82
N ALA A 51 -24.68 43.04 20.86
CA ALA A 51 -25.25 44.01 19.93
C ALA A 51 -24.41 44.19 18.64
N VAL A 52 -23.10 43.91 18.66
CA VAL A 52 -22.19 44.16 17.55
C VAL A 52 -22.58 43.50 16.23
N PRO A 53 -23.05 42.23 16.19
CA PRO A 53 -23.49 41.61 14.94
C PRO A 53 -24.64 42.30 14.20
N ALA A 54 -25.49 43.05 14.93
CA ALA A 54 -26.59 43.82 14.32
C ALA A 54 -26.12 44.88 13.34
N SER A 55 -24.83 45.30 13.43
CA SER A 55 -24.20 46.23 12.50
C SER A 55 -23.57 45.52 11.27
N GLY A 56 -23.73 44.19 11.14
CA GLY A 56 -23.13 43.41 10.04
C GLY A 56 -21.68 43.02 10.28
N VAL A 57 -21.13 43.26 11.46
CA VAL A 57 -19.74 42.88 11.84
C VAL A 57 -19.64 41.37 12.02
N SER A 58 -18.74 40.74 11.27
CA SER A 58 -18.50 39.28 11.30
C SER A 58 -17.12 38.88 11.84
N TYR A 59 -16.18 39.82 11.92
CA TYR A 59 -14.85 39.58 12.48
C TYR A 59 -14.34 40.80 13.24
N THR A 60 -13.38 40.58 14.12
CA THR A 60 -12.69 41.64 14.85
C THR A 60 -11.21 41.32 14.98
N PHE A 61 -10.37 42.40 15.00
CA PHE A 61 -9.01 42.32 15.51
C PHE A 61 -8.95 42.97 16.90
N ILE A 62 -8.43 42.26 17.88
CA ILE A 62 -8.36 42.72 19.26
C ILE A 62 -6.91 42.94 19.65
N LYS A 63 -6.59 44.10 20.17
CA LYS A 63 -5.24 44.41 20.66
C LYS A 63 -4.86 43.41 21.74
N VAL A 64 -3.81 42.60 21.50
CA VAL A 64 -3.27 41.73 22.54
C VAL A 64 -2.40 42.48 23.52
N GLY A 65 -1.63 43.50 23.01
CA GLY A 65 -0.77 44.29 23.85
C GLY A 65 0.34 45.01 23.11
N SER A 66 1.40 45.32 23.80
CA SER A 66 2.67 45.82 23.27
C SER A 66 3.82 45.52 24.24
N THR A 67 5.08 45.56 23.75
CA THR A 67 6.26 45.36 24.62
C THR A 67 6.43 46.46 25.67
N LYS A 68 5.89 47.68 25.45
CA LYS A 68 5.95 48.76 26.42
C LYS A 68 4.88 48.71 27.50
N SER A 69 3.69 48.21 27.19
CA SER A 69 2.54 48.22 28.11
C SER A 69 2.11 46.86 28.63
N GLY A 70 2.69 45.77 28.11
CA GLY A 70 2.21 44.40 28.40
C GLY A 70 0.87 44.12 27.68
N ILE A 71 0.12 43.16 28.21
CA ILE A 71 -1.18 42.75 27.68
C ILE A 71 -2.19 43.90 27.81
N ASP A 72 -3.02 44.11 26.79
CA ASP A 72 -4.09 45.11 26.84
C ASP A 72 -5.11 44.74 27.90
N PRO A 73 -5.48 45.67 28.83
CA PRO A 73 -6.41 45.35 29.93
C PRO A 73 -7.78 44.84 29.48
N ALA A 74 -8.23 45.19 28.27
CA ALA A 74 -9.50 44.73 27.72
C ALA A 74 -9.39 43.47 26.89
N PHE A 75 -8.17 42.94 26.69
CA PHE A 75 -7.94 41.80 25.79
C PHE A 75 -8.83 40.60 26.14
N ALA A 76 -8.74 40.07 27.36
CA ALA A 76 -9.47 38.89 27.77
C ALA A 76 -10.99 39.05 27.65
N SER A 77 -11.51 40.21 28.08
CA SER A 77 -12.96 40.49 28.01
C SER A 77 -13.46 40.65 26.60
N ASN A 78 -12.66 41.29 25.73
CA ASN A 78 -13.03 41.46 24.32
C ASN A 78 -13.00 40.13 23.56
N VAL A 79 -11.98 39.27 23.77
CA VAL A 79 -11.93 37.93 23.16
C VAL A 79 -13.14 37.11 23.59
N ALA A 80 -13.42 37.02 24.89
CA ALA A 80 -14.55 36.25 25.42
C ALA A 80 -15.90 36.75 24.87
N GLY A 81 -16.08 38.08 24.84
CA GLY A 81 -17.32 38.71 24.36
C GLY A 81 -17.52 38.52 22.85
N ALA A 82 -16.50 38.74 22.03
CA ALA A 82 -16.56 38.53 20.58
C ALA A 82 -16.86 37.09 20.20
N GLN A 83 -16.20 36.13 20.86
CA GLN A 83 -16.44 34.71 20.62
C GLN A 83 -17.84 34.26 21.06
N ALA A 84 -18.34 34.73 22.20
CA ALA A 84 -19.70 34.47 22.65
C ALA A 84 -20.76 35.04 21.68
N ALA A 85 -20.44 36.14 20.99
CA ALA A 85 -21.29 36.74 19.94
C ALA A 85 -21.13 36.05 18.56
N GLY A 86 -20.30 35.00 18.42
CA GLY A 86 -20.06 34.31 17.17
C GLY A 86 -19.19 35.10 16.17
N ILE A 87 -18.48 36.12 16.64
CA ILE A 87 -17.59 36.96 15.81
C ILE A 87 -16.21 36.30 15.72
N ARG A 88 -15.69 36.16 14.50
CA ARG A 88 -14.33 35.65 14.26
C ARG A 88 -13.30 36.61 14.88
N THR A 89 -12.36 36.04 15.65
CA THR A 89 -11.48 36.83 16.50
C THR A 89 -10.03 36.64 16.09
N GLY A 90 -9.44 37.66 15.48
CA GLY A 90 -8.02 37.86 15.30
C GLY A 90 -7.45 38.75 16.39
N VAL A 91 -6.13 38.88 16.43
CA VAL A 91 -5.44 39.76 17.37
C VAL A 91 -4.37 40.58 16.68
N TYR A 92 -3.96 41.69 17.30
CA TYR A 92 -2.82 42.45 16.86
C TYR A 92 -1.93 42.90 18.03
N ILE A 93 -0.63 42.96 17.77
CA ILE A 93 0.33 43.58 18.69
C ILE A 93 0.78 44.93 18.11
N TYR A 94 0.71 46.01 18.91
CA TYR A 94 1.32 47.28 18.55
C TYR A 94 2.83 47.18 18.74
N SER A 95 3.58 47.21 17.66
CA SER A 95 5.02 46.94 17.64
C SER A 95 5.87 48.15 18.04
N TYR A 96 6.86 47.88 18.87
CA TYR A 96 7.98 48.78 19.13
C TYR A 96 9.32 48.15 18.71
N ALA A 97 9.28 47.09 17.94
CA ALA A 97 10.49 46.44 17.42
C ALA A 97 11.29 47.39 16.52
N ALA A 98 12.62 47.36 16.67
CA ALA A 98 13.56 48.13 15.87
C ALA A 98 14.64 47.24 15.21
N SER A 99 14.47 45.93 15.32
CA SER A 99 15.32 44.93 14.65
C SER A 99 14.52 43.65 14.36
N VAL A 100 15.09 42.78 13.54
CA VAL A 100 14.49 41.45 13.23
C VAL A 100 14.32 40.61 14.49
N GLU A 101 15.33 40.59 15.38
CA GLU A 101 15.28 39.82 16.62
C GLU A 101 14.19 40.34 17.56
N ALA A 102 13.98 41.67 17.60
CA ALA A 102 12.93 42.28 18.39
C ALA A 102 11.53 41.94 17.85
N ALA A 103 11.38 41.91 16.52
CA ALA A 103 10.13 41.51 15.90
C ALA A 103 9.79 40.01 16.16
N MET A 104 10.78 39.12 16.10
CA MET A 104 10.62 37.71 16.49
C MET A 104 10.22 37.56 17.95
N TYR A 105 10.86 38.32 18.84
CA TYR A 105 10.52 38.36 20.26
C TYR A 105 9.06 38.83 20.49
N GLU A 106 8.60 39.85 19.76
CA GLU A 106 7.19 40.28 19.83
C GLU A 106 6.22 39.18 19.34
N ALA A 107 6.61 38.37 18.33
CA ALA A 107 5.81 37.22 17.90
C ALA A 107 5.72 36.15 19.00
N ASP A 108 6.84 35.83 19.65
CA ASP A 108 6.86 34.87 20.77
C ASP A 108 5.98 35.36 21.93
N LEU A 109 6.02 36.65 22.25
CA LEU A 109 5.14 37.25 23.24
C LEU A 109 3.66 37.13 22.88
N VAL A 110 3.31 37.38 21.60
CA VAL A 110 1.92 37.19 21.15
C VAL A 110 1.49 35.75 21.37
N LEU A 111 2.30 34.76 20.95
CA LEU A 111 2.00 33.35 21.12
C LEU A 111 1.80 32.98 22.60
N GLN A 112 2.64 33.52 23.50
CA GLN A 112 2.51 33.33 24.93
C GLN A 112 1.23 33.97 25.49
N TRP A 113 0.90 35.21 25.06
CA TRP A 113 -0.25 35.95 25.58
C TRP A 113 -1.60 35.41 25.11
N ILE A 114 -1.63 34.75 23.94
CA ILE A 114 -2.85 34.11 23.42
C ILE A 114 -2.99 32.65 23.82
N GLU A 115 -2.04 32.11 24.60
CA GLU A 115 -2.14 30.73 25.07
C GLU A 115 -3.46 30.51 25.87
N GLY A 116 -4.19 29.44 25.52
CA GLY A 116 -5.50 29.14 26.10
C GLY A 116 -6.68 29.88 25.49
N TYR A 117 -6.45 30.85 24.60
CA TYR A 117 -7.52 31.51 23.84
C TYR A 117 -7.72 30.86 22.45
N ASN A 118 -8.98 30.74 22.03
CA ASN A 118 -9.31 30.24 20.70
C ASN A 118 -9.24 31.37 19.65
N ILE A 119 -8.03 31.72 19.22
CA ILE A 119 -7.82 32.71 18.15
C ILE A 119 -8.08 32.03 16.81
N ASN A 120 -9.18 32.41 16.17
CA ASN A 120 -9.71 31.75 14.96
C ASN A 120 -9.73 32.67 13.73
N PHE A 121 -8.93 33.71 13.74
CA PHE A 121 -8.75 34.68 12.67
C PHE A 121 -7.28 35.13 12.66
N PRO A 122 -6.79 35.94 11.65
CA PRO A 122 -5.37 36.27 11.57
C PRO A 122 -4.79 36.98 12.79
N ILE A 123 -3.46 36.85 12.94
CA ILE A 123 -2.63 37.57 13.91
C ILE A 123 -1.84 38.64 13.19
N ALA A 124 -2.05 39.92 13.55
CA ALA A 124 -1.46 41.04 12.87
C ALA A 124 -0.28 41.63 13.62
N PHE A 125 0.76 41.97 12.85
CA PHE A 125 1.89 42.77 13.26
C PHE A 125 1.61 44.23 12.91
N ASP A 126 1.27 45.05 13.91
CA ASP A 126 0.98 46.50 13.73
C ASP A 126 2.26 47.30 13.81
N ILE A 127 2.77 47.69 12.65
CA ILE A 127 4.07 48.37 12.48
C ILE A 127 3.88 49.76 11.87
N GLU A 128 3.93 50.82 12.73
CA GLU A 128 3.68 52.19 12.35
C GLU A 128 4.34 53.22 13.28
N ASP A 129 5.01 52.78 14.33
CA ASP A 129 5.62 53.68 15.34
C ASP A 129 6.77 54.50 14.77
N ASP A 130 7.03 55.63 15.35
CA ASP A 130 8.11 56.55 14.91
C ASP A 130 9.50 55.90 14.94
N ILE A 131 9.73 54.91 15.80
CA ILE A 131 11.00 54.19 15.85
C ILE A 131 11.28 53.45 14.54
N GLN A 132 10.25 52.95 13.87
CA GLN A 132 10.39 52.21 12.62
C GLN A 132 10.53 53.14 11.40
N LYS A 133 10.02 54.40 11.50
CA LYS A 133 10.18 55.40 10.44
C LYS A 133 11.64 55.79 10.21
N GLY A 134 12.50 55.57 11.22
CA GLY A 134 13.94 55.79 11.11
C GLY A 134 14.75 54.67 10.47
N LEU A 135 14.11 53.52 10.20
CA LEU A 135 14.75 52.35 9.62
C LEU A 135 14.63 52.34 8.09
N ASP A 136 15.58 51.68 7.43
CA ASP A 136 15.46 51.45 5.99
C ASP A 136 14.39 50.41 5.65
N ALA A 137 13.85 50.48 4.43
CA ALA A 137 12.72 49.65 4.00
C ALA A 137 13.03 48.15 3.98
N ASN A 138 14.28 47.75 3.72
CA ASN A 138 14.66 46.33 3.75
C ASN A 138 14.62 45.78 5.17
N THR A 139 15.12 46.54 6.14
CA THR A 139 15.06 46.17 7.57
C THR A 139 13.62 46.07 8.03
N VAL A 140 12.74 47.01 7.74
CA VAL A 140 11.31 46.97 8.11
C VAL A 140 10.63 45.76 7.49
N THR A 141 10.86 45.50 6.20
CA THR A 141 10.29 44.33 5.51
C THR A 141 10.80 43.03 6.11
N ALA A 142 12.10 42.96 6.46
CA ALA A 142 12.67 41.76 7.11
C ALA A 142 12.05 41.52 8.50
N MET A 143 11.79 42.57 9.28
CA MET A 143 11.11 42.51 10.56
C MET A 143 9.67 41.94 10.40
N CYS A 144 8.92 42.47 9.42
CA CYS A 144 7.57 41.98 9.13
C CYS A 144 7.58 40.48 8.75
N ASN A 145 8.49 40.09 7.84
CA ASN A 145 8.62 38.69 7.45
C ASN A 145 9.01 37.81 8.62
N ALA A 146 9.94 38.22 9.47
CA ALA A 146 10.40 37.43 10.60
C ALA A 146 9.30 37.21 11.67
N PHE A 147 8.56 38.29 12.03
CA PHE A 147 7.38 38.14 12.89
C PHE A 147 6.39 37.15 12.31
N CYS A 148 6.03 37.33 11.04
CA CYS A 148 5.07 36.49 10.36
C CYS A 148 5.54 35.04 10.20
N ASP A 149 6.82 34.78 9.99
CA ASP A 149 7.40 33.44 9.94
C ASP A 149 7.20 32.69 11.28
N VAL A 150 7.43 33.35 12.42
CA VAL A 150 7.20 32.76 13.76
C VAL A 150 5.72 32.43 13.95
N ILE A 151 4.82 33.34 13.64
CA ILE A 151 3.37 33.14 13.75
C ILE A 151 2.87 32.00 12.85
N ALA A 152 3.37 31.95 11.59
CA ALA A 152 3.04 30.89 10.64
C ALA A 152 3.56 29.52 11.11
N SER A 153 4.78 29.46 11.65
CA SER A 153 5.36 28.22 12.19
C SER A 153 4.59 27.66 13.39
N ALA A 154 3.85 28.51 14.09
CA ALA A 154 2.90 28.10 15.16
C ALA A 154 1.51 27.70 14.61
N GLY A 155 1.34 27.67 13.28
CA GLY A 155 0.10 27.26 12.60
C GLY A 155 -0.95 28.36 12.46
N TYR A 156 -0.68 29.58 12.93
CA TYR A 156 -1.60 30.70 12.77
C TYR A 156 -1.42 31.39 11.41
N HIS A 157 -2.41 32.20 11.03
CA HIS A 157 -2.36 32.98 9.81
C HIS A 157 -1.81 34.40 10.12
N PRO A 158 -0.61 34.74 9.70
CA PRO A 158 -0.04 36.07 9.97
C PRO A 158 -0.57 37.13 9.00
N LEU A 159 -0.55 38.39 9.46
CA LEU A 159 -0.95 39.59 8.72
C LEU A 159 -0.07 40.75 9.15
N VAL A 160 0.21 41.69 8.25
CA VAL A 160 0.95 42.93 8.57
C VAL A 160 -0.03 44.09 8.46
N TYR A 161 -0.19 44.87 9.55
CA TYR A 161 -0.95 46.10 9.57
C TYR A 161 -0.01 47.32 9.53
N THR A 162 -0.38 48.28 8.70
CA THR A 162 0.30 49.59 8.64
C THR A 162 -0.53 50.64 7.87
N GLY A 163 -0.16 51.91 8.02
CA GLY A 163 -0.74 52.99 7.21
C GLY A 163 -0.24 52.97 5.75
N ALA A 164 -1.06 53.40 4.80
CA ALA A 164 -0.74 53.42 3.38
C ALA A 164 0.53 54.21 3.06
N ASP A 165 0.77 55.34 3.74
CA ASP A 165 1.97 56.14 3.56
C ASP A 165 3.24 55.47 4.12
N PHE A 166 3.11 54.79 5.26
CA PHE A 166 4.19 54.01 5.83
C PHE A 166 4.55 52.83 4.91
N TYR A 167 3.55 52.09 4.39
CA TYR A 167 3.75 51.00 3.43
C TYR A 167 4.56 51.46 2.20
N ARG A 168 4.16 52.59 1.57
CA ARG A 168 4.82 53.11 0.36
C ARG A 168 6.27 53.53 0.61
N ARG A 169 6.61 54.01 1.82
CA ARG A 169 7.92 54.59 2.14
C ARG A 169 8.87 53.62 2.80
N HIS A 170 8.35 52.67 3.56
CA HIS A 170 9.12 51.84 4.49
C HIS A 170 8.98 50.35 4.26
N MET A 171 8.34 49.90 3.17
CA MET A 171 8.26 48.49 2.82
C MET A 171 8.70 48.25 1.39
N THR A 172 9.27 47.06 1.13
CA THR A 172 9.67 46.60 -0.21
C THR A 172 8.73 45.54 -0.76
N SER A 173 8.88 45.19 -2.06
CA SER A 173 8.14 44.09 -2.69
C SER A 173 8.48 42.71 -2.12
N ASP A 174 9.48 42.60 -1.24
CA ASP A 174 9.92 41.35 -0.64
C ASP A 174 9.04 40.92 0.57
N LEU A 175 8.02 41.72 0.91
CA LEU A 175 7.01 41.34 1.89
C LEU A 175 6.22 40.12 1.36
N ARG A 176 6.28 39.01 2.11
CA ARG A 176 5.72 37.74 1.69
C ARG A 176 4.30 37.47 2.19
N TYR A 177 3.80 38.29 3.08
CA TYR A 177 2.57 38.07 3.81
C TYR A 177 1.46 39.04 3.43
N ASP A 178 0.24 38.69 3.77
CA ASP A 178 -0.94 39.54 3.55
C ASP A 178 -0.82 40.87 4.31
N ILE A 179 -1.42 41.90 3.74
CA ILE A 179 -1.39 43.25 4.32
C ILE A 179 -2.79 43.73 4.69
N TRP A 180 -2.86 44.39 5.85
CA TRP A 180 -4.00 45.16 6.34
C TRP A 180 -3.60 46.63 6.33
N ILE A 181 -4.23 47.41 5.46
CA ILE A 181 -3.86 48.79 5.20
C ILE A 181 -4.84 49.79 5.81
N ALA A 182 -4.32 50.74 6.60
CA ALA A 182 -5.08 51.90 7.00
C ALA A 182 -4.92 53.01 5.95
N GLN A 183 -6.03 53.33 5.31
CA GLN A 183 -6.16 54.47 4.42
C GLN A 183 -7.61 54.96 4.52
N TYR A 184 -7.81 56.09 5.24
CA TYR A 184 -9.15 56.57 5.52
C TYR A 184 -9.74 57.25 4.30
N GLY A 185 -10.95 56.87 3.93
CA GLY A 185 -11.63 57.37 2.77
C GLY A 185 -12.59 56.40 2.11
N SER A 186 -12.90 56.66 0.84
CA SER A 186 -13.85 55.85 0.07
C SER A 186 -13.23 54.69 -0.71
N ALA A 187 -11.88 54.62 -0.77
CA ALA A 187 -11.13 53.53 -1.44
C ALA A 187 -9.72 53.40 -0.88
N CYS A 188 -9.14 52.21 -0.96
CA CYS A 188 -7.73 51.93 -0.70
C CYS A 188 -6.99 51.89 -2.03
N GLU A 189 -5.89 52.64 -2.10
CA GLU A 189 -5.04 52.76 -3.30
C GLU A 189 -3.90 51.72 -3.34
N ILE A 190 -3.67 50.95 -2.25
CA ILE A 190 -2.65 49.91 -2.19
C ILE A 190 -3.23 48.63 -2.82
N PRO A 191 -2.68 48.17 -3.95
CA PRO A 191 -3.19 46.96 -4.58
C PRO A 191 -2.84 45.72 -3.76
N GLY A 192 -3.69 44.70 -3.80
CA GLY A 192 -3.43 43.39 -3.17
C GLY A 192 -3.60 43.36 -1.65
N HIS A 193 -4.16 44.44 -1.05
CA HIS A 193 -4.49 44.43 0.38
C HIS A 193 -5.54 43.35 0.70
N ALA A 194 -5.31 42.63 1.78
CA ALA A 194 -6.24 41.59 2.26
C ALA A 194 -7.36 42.18 3.13
N VAL A 195 -7.02 43.20 3.91
CA VAL A 195 -7.95 43.97 4.75
C VAL A 195 -7.67 45.47 4.57
N TRP A 196 -8.71 46.27 4.55
CA TRP A 196 -8.66 47.72 4.47
C TRP A 196 -9.34 48.36 5.68
N GLN A 197 -8.61 49.11 6.50
CA GLN A 197 -9.15 49.98 7.55
C GLN A 197 -9.55 51.32 6.91
N ALA A 198 -10.84 51.50 6.71
CA ALA A 198 -11.40 52.60 5.93
C ALA A 198 -11.72 53.85 6.76
N SER A 199 -11.92 53.68 8.07
CA SER A 199 -12.32 54.78 8.96
C SER A 199 -11.92 54.44 10.42
N TYR A 200 -11.54 55.47 11.16
CA TYR A 200 -11.39 55.46 12.62
C TYR A 200 -12.56 56.11 13.36
N GLN A 201 -13.63 56.50 12.61
CA GLN A 201 -14.79 57.21 13.14
C GLN A 201 -16.09 56.42 12.90
N GLY A 202 -15.98 55.12 12.83
CA GLY A 202 -17.15 54.24 12.65
C GLY A 202 -18.08 54.25 13.87
N SER A 203 -19.34 53.90 13.63
CA SER A 203 -20.32 53.68 14.68
C SER A 203 -20.89 52.27 14.53
N VAL A 204 -20.78 51.47 15.58
CA VAL A 204 -21.23 50.08 15.62
C VAL A 204 -22.08 49.86 16.87
N ALA A 205 -23.19 49.18 16.74
CA ALA A 205 -24.03 48.84 17.86
C ALA A 205 -23.25 48.12 18.95
N GLY A 206 -23.42 48.49 20.21
CA GLY A 206 -22.71 47.91 21.35
C GLY A 206 -21.32 48.51 21.64
N VAL A 207 -20.80 49.40 20.76
CA VAL A 207 -19.53 50.14 21.00
C VAL A 207 -19.86 51.61 21.31
N ALA A 208 -19.35 52.07 22.44
CA ALA A 208 -19.55 53.47 22.83
C ALA A 208 -18.49 54.35 22.12
N GLY A 209 -18.93 55.35 21.36
CA GLY A 209 -18.06 56.27 20.60
C GLY A 209 -17.57 55.71 19.28
N ASN A 210 -16.41 56.17 18.83
CA ASN A 210 -15.83 55.79 17.55
C ASN A 210 -15.10 54.41 17.63
N VAL A 211 -15.20 53.67 16.55
CA VAL A 211 -14.48 52.43 16.35
C VAL A 211 -13.94 52.36 14.92
N ASP A 212 -12.83 51.65 14.75
CA ASP A 212 -12.17 51.45 13.46
C ASP A 212 -13.00 50.46 12.61
N ILE A 213 -13.24 50.82 11.36
CA ILE A 213 -14.04 50.07 10.40
C ILE A 213 -13.13 49.41 9.37
N ASN A 214 -13.27 48.12 9.23
CA ASN A 214 -12.46 47.28 8.37
C ASN A 214 -13.28 46.52 7.33
N TYR A 215 -12.78 46.48 6.11
CA TYR A 215 -13.35 45.68 5.01
C TYR A 215 -12.37 44.60 4.62
N MET A 216 -12.81 43.34 4.61
CA MET A 216 -12.01 42.18 4.22
C MET A 216 -12.18 41.90 2.73
N TYR A 217 -11.08 41.71 2.02
CA TYR A 217 -11.03 41.36 0.59
C TYR A 217 -10.53 39.93 0.36
N LYS A 218 -9.74 39.37 1.30
CA LYS A 218 -9.35 37.97 1.32
C LYS A 218 -10.25 37.21 2.28
N ASP A 219 -10.93 36.17 1.80
CA ASP A 219 -11.93 35.42 2.59
C ASP A 219 -11.29 34.49 3.63
N TYR A 220 -10.89 35.06 4.75
CA TYR A 220 -10.34 34.30 5.86
C TYR A 220 -11.37 33.40 6.56
N HIS A 221 -12.69 33.65 6.40
CA HIS A 221 -13.71 32.79 6.99
C HIS A 221 -13.69 31.39 6.40
N ASN A 222 -13.44 31.28 5.09
CA ASN A 222 -13.35 30.01 4.39
C ASN A 222 -11.91 29.44 4.38
N LEU A 223 -10.88 30.30 4.56
CA LEU A 223 -9.48 29.87 4.62
C LEU A 223 -9.09 29.27 5.97
N ILE A 224 -9.59 29.81 7.08
CA ILE A 224 -9.25 29.39 8.44
C ILE A 224 -10.43 28.63 9.00
N ILE A 225 -10.37 27.29 8.94
CA ILE A 225 -11.46 26.41 9.35
C ILE A 225 -11.15 25.72 10.70
N PRO A 226 -12.17 25.26 11.46
CA PRO A 226 -11.96 24.66 12.77
C PRO A 226 -11.20 23.33 12.69
N VAL A 227 -11.51 22.48 11.70
CA VAL A 227 -10.87 21.19 11.49
C VAL A 227 -11.08 20.71 10.06
N GLY A 228 -10.09 20.00 9.52
CA GLY A 228 -10.15 19.40 8.20
C GLY A 228 -9.23 20.04 7.18
N PHE A 229 -9.38 19.63 5.93
CA PHE A 229 -8.56 20.12 4.83
C PHE A 229 -9.11 21.39 4.22
N ALA A 230 -8.25 22.34 3.91
CA ALA A 230 -8.57 23.55 3.19
C ALA A 230 -7.53 23.87 2.12
N GLN A 231 -7.98 24.37 0.96
CA GLN A 231 -7.12 24.79 -0.13
C GLN A 231 -6.53 26.17 0.14
N ARG A 232 -5.21 26.31 0.04
CA ARG A 232 -4.48 27.59 0.12
C ARG A 232 -3.65 27.81 -1.14
N GLY A 233 -4.26 28.51 -2.12
CA GLY A 233 -3.65 28.64 -3.44
C GLY A 233 -3.53 27.26 -4.11
N GLU A 234 -2.33 26.83 -4.43
CA GLU A 234 -2.05 25.53 -5.06
C GLU A 234 -1.89 24.38 -4.06
N TYR A 235 -1.88 24.67 -2.75
CA TYR A 235 -1.56 23.70 -1.70
C TYR A 235 -2.79 23.38 -0.85
N THR A 236 -2.88 22.14 -0.40
CA THR A 236 -3.84 21.69 0.60
C THR A 236 -3.17 21.71 1.97
N CYS A 237 -3.85 22.29 2.97
CA CYS A 237 -3.39 22.30 4.36
C CYS A 237 -4.43 21.63 5.25
N PHE A 238 -3.98 21.01 6.34
CA PHE A 238 -4.88 20.48 7.36
C PHE A 238 -4.97 21.42 8.56
N TYR A 239 -6.19 21.71 8.98
CA TYR A 239 -6.46 22.53 10.16
C TYR A 239 -6.97 21.67 11.32
N ASN A 240 -6.53 22.02 12.52
CA ASN A 240 -7.12 21.57 13.76
C ASN A 240 -7.14 22.75 14.74
N ASN A 241 -8.33 22.99 15.32
CA ASN A 241 -8.57 24.15 16.18
C ASN A 241 -8.11 25.48 15.56
N TYR A 242 -8.48 25.69 14.26
CA TYR A 242 -8.16 26.87 13.44
C TYR A 242 -6.66 27.10 13.19
N ARG A 243 -5.81 26.13 13.48
CA ARG A 243 -4.37 26.18 13.22
C ARG A 243 -3.97 25.14 12.21
N ILE A 244 -3.08 25.52 11.30
CA ILE A 244 -2.44 24.59 10.37
C ILE A 244 -1.61 23.60 11.18
N GLN A 245 -1.70 22.35 10.79
CA GLN A 245 -0.93 21.25 11.37
C GLN A 245 0.23 20.87 10.48
N PHE A 246 1.25 20.26 11.08
CA PHE A 246 2.51 19.85 10.45
C PHE A 246 2.81 18.40 10.82
N GLY A 247 3.59 17.70 9.98
CA GLY A 247 3.95 16.30 10.21
C GLY A 247 2.77 15.35 9.98
N TRP A 248 2.79 14.22 10.67
CA TRP A 248 1.78 13.19 10.53
C TRP A 248 0.44 13.58 11.16
N ILE A 249 -0.63 13.34 10.43
CA ILE A 249 -2.01 13.67 10.82
C ILE A 249 -2.88 12.42 10.67
N ASP A 250 -3.53 12.03 11.76
CA ASP A 250 -4.59 11.01 11.73
C ASP A 250 -5.95 11.70 11.59
N TYR A 251 -6.64 11.44 10.50
CA TYR A 251 -7.94 12.02 10.25
C TYR A 251 -8.85 11.07 9.46
N ASN A 252 -10.08 10.84 9.95
CA ASN A 252 -11.08 9.96 9.32
C ASN A 252 -10.55 8.55 8.98
N ASN A 253 -9.79 7.93 9.89
CA ASN A 253 -9.17 6.60 9.74
C ASN A 253 -8.12 6.52 8.61
N ALA A 254 -7.51 7.62 8.24
CA ALA A 254 -6.39 7.67 7.32
C ALA A 254 -5.28 8.57 7.87
N CYS A 255 -4.03 8.26 7.53
CA CYS A 255 -2.86 9.04 7.89
C CYS A 255 -2.46 9.93 6.71
N TYR A 256 -2.06 11.14 7.02
CA TYR A 256 -1.59 12.16 6.06
C TYR A 256 -0.29 12.75 6.58
N HIS A 257 0.52 13.30 5.68
CA HIS A 257 1.71 14.05 6.09
C HIS A 257 1.67 15.47 5.54
N MET A 258 1.97 16.42 6.43
CA MET A 258 2.11 17.84 6.10
C MET A 258 3.57 18.24 6.22
N ASP A 259 4.12 18.91 5.22
CA ASP A 259 5.48 19.43 5.25
C ASP A 259 5.67 20.52 6.33
N ALA A 260 6.89 21.03 6.47
CA ALA A 260 7.22 22.08 7.44
C ALA A 260 6.51 23.44 7.15
N ARG A 261 5.83 23.57 6.01
CA ARG A 261 5.00 24.73 5.65
C ARG A 261 3.51 24.46 5.84
N GLY A 262 3.16 23.24 6.25
CA GLY A 262 1.79 22.76 6.39
C GLY A 262 1.13 22.37 5.06
N HIS A 263 1.92 22.13 4.00
CA HIS A 263 1.41 21.63 2.74
C HIS A 263 1.31 20.10 2.78
N MET A 264 0.23 19.56 2.24
CA MET A 264 0.01 18.14 2.15
C MET A 264 1.00 17.50 1.18
N ASP A 265 1.74 16.50 1.66
CA ASP A 265 2.62 15.70 0.82
C ASP A 265 1.83 14.65 0.04
N THR A 266 2.36 14.26 -1.14
CA THR A 266 1.85 13.19 -2.01
C THR A 266 3.02 12.43 -2.64
N GLY A 267 2.76 11.19 -3.09
CA GLY A 267 3.80 10.34 -3.68
C GLY A 267 4.69 9.69 -2.63
N TRP A 268 5.92 9.30 -3.02
CA TRP A 268 6.87 8.66 -2.12
C TRP A 268 7.39 9.65 -1.08
N PHE A 269 7.27 9.25 0.17
CA PHE A 269 7.74 10.00 1.35
C PHE A 269 8.55 9.08 2.25
N SER A 270 9.63 9.61 2.86
CA SER A 270 10.46 8.84 3.80
C SER A 270 10.89 9.72 4.96
N ASP A 271 10.83 9.16 6.16
CA ASP A 271 11.33 9.77 7.40
C ASP A 271 12.12 8.74 8.23
N GLU A 272 12.42 9.06 9.49
CA GLU A 272 13.13 8.15 10.42
C GLU A 272 12.32 6.88 10.74
N SER A 273 11.00 6.88 10.56
CA SER A 273 10.09 5.77 10.87
C SER A 273 9.97 4.80 9.71
N GLY A 274 10.20 5.25 8.46
CA GLY A 274 10.14 4.39 7.29
C GLY A 274 9.90 5.10 5.97
N THR A 275 9.49 4.32 4.97
CA THR A 275 9.12 4.80 3.65
C THR A 275 7.65 4.51 3.39
N TYR A 276 6.95 5.50 2.86
CA TYR A 276 5.50 5.54 2.66
C TYR A 276 5.17 5.94 1.23
N TYR A 277 3.95 5.68 0.82
CA TYR A 277 3.39 6.29 -0.38
C TYR A 277 2.09 7.00 -0.04
N LEU A 278 2.06 8.29 -0.29
CA LEU A 278 0.91 9.16 -0.07
C LEU A 278 0.14 9.29 -1.40
N ALA A 279 -1.11 8.91 -1.42
CA ALA A 279 -1.96 8.98 -2.61
C ALA A 279 -2.16 10.43 -3.08
N ASP A 280 -2.78 10.64 -4.24
CA ASP A 280 -3.02 11.98 -4.80
C ASP A 280 -3.89 12.86 -3.89
N ASP A 281 -4.71 12.26 -3.04
CA ASP A 281 -5.51 12.94 -2.02
C ASP A 281 -4.80 13.03 -0.66
N GLY A 282 -3.52 12.63 -0.59
CA GLY A 282 -2.61 12.73 0.54
C GLY A 282 -2.66 11.60 1.55
N HIS A 283 -3.61 10.65 1.48
CA HIS A 283 -3.64 9.57 2.45
C HIS A 283 -2.52 8.54 2.24
N ALA A 284 -1.91 8.05 3.32
CA ALA A 284 -0.93 6.99 3.27
C ALA A 284 -1.58 5.66 2.86
N LEU A 285 -0.99 4.98 1.86
CA LEU A 285 -1.48 3.67 1.42
C LEU A 285 -1.20 2.59 2.47
N VAL A 286 -2.12 1.63 2.60
CA VAL A 286 -1.99 0.44 3.45
C VAL A 286 -2.36 -0.82 2.66
N GLY A 287 -1.79 -1.98 3.02
CA GLY A 287 -2.01 -3.24 2.31
C GLY A 287 -1.28 -3.32 0.96
N GLN A 288 -1.77 -4.19 0.08
CA GLN A 288 -1.21 -4.34 -1.28
C GLN A 288 -1.72 -3.24 -2.20
N ASN A 289 -0.80 -2.51 -2.81
CA ASN A 289 -1.12 -1.43 -3.74
C ASN A 289 -0.26 -1.48 -4.98
N GLN A 290 -0.85 -1.07 -6.11
CA GLN A 290 -0.14 -0.88 -7.37
C GLN A 290 0.23 0.58 -7.54
N ILE A 291 1.54 0.85 -7.77
CA ILE A 291 2.07 2.18 -8.01
C ILE A 291 2.85 2.12 -9.32
N GLY A 292 2.30 2.76 -10.35
CA GLY A 292 2.81 2.59 -11.70
C GLY A 292 2.63 1.15 -12.20
N GLU A 293 3.72 0.52 -12.63
CA GLU A 293 3.73 -0.88 -13.09
C GLU A 293 4.04 -1.88 -11.96
N ASP A 294 4.51 -1.40 -10.82
CA ASP A 294 4.98 -2.22 -9.70
C ASP A 294 3.92 -2.35 -8.60
N ARG A 295 3.99 -3.43 -7.83
CA ARG A 295 3.14 -3.66 -6.66
C ARG A 295 3.99 -3.64 -5.39
N TYR A 296 3.41 -3.07 -4.33
CA TYR A 296 4.04 -2.89 -3.02
C TYR A 296 3.09 -3.35 -1.92
N TYR A 297 3.65 -3.64 -0.76
CA TYR A 297 2.88 -3.87 0.44
C TYR A 297 3.25 -2.86 1.51
N PHE A 298 2.24 -2.20 2.07
CA PHE A 298 2.36 -1.27 3.18
C PHE A 298 1.66 -1.88 4.40
N ASP A 299 2.30 -1.82 5.55
CA ASP A 299 1.69 -2.30 6.78
C ASP A 299 0.57 -1.37 7.29
N GLU A 300 0.04 -1.69 8.48
CA GLU A 300 -1.05 -0.93 9.09
C GLU A 300 -0.67 0.53 9.41
N THR A 301 0.62 0.82 9.53
CA THR A 301 1.15 2.18 9.74
C THR A 301 1.39 2.93 8.43
N GLY A 302 1.17 2.29 7.27
CA GLY A 302 1.46 2.81 5.94
C GLY A 302 2.93 2.68 5.53
N CYS A 303 3.78 2.00 6.32
CA CYS A 303 5.18 1.80 5.98
C CYS A 303 5.35 0.64 5.00
N VAL A 304 6.14 0.85 3.91
CA VAL A 304 6.45 -0.20 2.93
C VAL A 304 7.22 -1.35 3.61
N ARG A 305 6.86 -2.60 3.28
CA ARG A 305 7.49 -3.81 3.82
C ARG A 305 8.07 -4.67 2.72
N CYS A 306 9.18 -5.33 3.04
CA CYS A 306 9.90 -6.23 2.14
C CYS A 306 10.01 -7.63 2.75
N GLY A 307 10.37 -8.61 1.91
CA GLY A 307 10.51 -10.01 2.27
C GLY A 307 9.22 -10.79 2.03
N TRP A 308 9.11 -11.95 2.68
CA TRP A 308 7.91 -12.77 2.63
C TRP A 308 6.80 -12.17 3.49
N ILE A 309 5.64 -11.97 2.88
CA ILE A 309 4.47 -11.36 3.53
C ILE A 309 3.22 -12.18 3.22
N THR A 310 2.43 -12.45 4.27
CA THR A 310 1.15 -13.13 4.14
C THR A 310 0.02 -12.12 4.01
N VAL A 311 -0.80 -12.29 2.99
CA VAL A 311 -2.01 -11.48 2.77
C VAL A 311 -3.16 -12.41 2.42
N ASN A 312 -4.26 -12.38 3.19
CA ASN A 312 -5.45 -13.23 2.97
C ASN A 312 -5.10 -14.72 2.79
N ASP A 313 -4.27 -15.27 3.68
CA ASP A 313 -3.77 -16.65 3.66
C ASP A 313 -2.85 -17.02 2.48
N GLY A 314 -2.47 -16.05 1.64
CA GLY A 314 -1.51 -16.20 0.55
C GLY A 314 -0.15 -15.61 0.87
N TRP A 315 0.92 -16.26 0.41
CA TRP A 315 2.28 -15.77 0.55
C TRP A 315 2.72 -15.00 -0.69
N TYR A 316 3.41 -13.89 -0.48
CA TYR A 316 3.96 -12.99 -1.49
C TYR A 316 5.38 -12.60 -1.10
N TYR A 317 6.22 -12.30 -2.08
CA TYR A 317 7.57 -11.84 -1.82
C TYR A 317 7.80 -10.45 -2.39
N TYR A 318 8.36 -9.57 -1.56
CA TYR A 318 8.70 -8.19 -1.92
C TYR A 318 10.21 -7.99 -1.79
N ASP A 319 10.88 -7.70 -2.90
CA ASP A 319 12.34 -7.68 -2.97
C ASP A 319 12.93 -6.39 -2.38
N GLY A 320 13.55 -6.50 -1.21
CA GLY A 320 14.20 -5.39 -0.52
C GLY A 320 15.39 -4.82 -1.30
N SER A 321 16.06 -5.61 -2.14
CA SER A 321 17.16 -5.13 -2.98
C SER A 321 16.67 -4.30 -4.17
N ASN A 322 15.38 -4.42 -4.51
CA ASN A 322 14.73 -3.71 -5.61
C ASN A 322 13.60 -2.77 -5.11
N GLY A 323 13.81 -2.13 -3.96
CA GLY A 323 12.89 -1.15 -3.41
C GLY A 323 11.55 -1.72 -2.96
N CYS A 324 11.51 -2.97 -2.47
CA CYS A 324 10.33 -3.68 -1.98
C CYS A 324 9.23 -3.88 -3.03
N ARG A 325 9.61 -4.07 -4.29
CA ARG A 325 8.68 -4.43 -5.35
C ARG A 325 8.29 -5.89 -5.25
N MET A 326 7.03 -6.20 -5.55
CA MET A 326 6.55 -7.56 -5.58
C MET A 326 7.24 -8.38 -6.68
N VAL A 327 7.70 -9.57 -6.32
CA VAL A 327 8.33 -10.52 -7.26
C VAL A 327 7.26 -11.42 -7.87
N THR A 328 7.44 -11.77 -9.14
CA THR A 328 6.65 -12.76 -9.86
C THR A 328 7.56 -13.70 -10.65
N GLY A 329 7.07 -14.90 -10.97
CA GLY A 329 7.87 -15.94 -11.65
C GLY A 329 8.77 -16.71 -10.68
N TRP A 330 9.88 -17.23 -11.20
CA TRP A 330 10.83 -18.00 -10.42
C TRP A 330 11.65 -17.12 -9.45
N TYR A 331 11.71 -17.53 -8.20
CA TYR A 331 12.48 -16.88 -7.15
C TYR A 331 13.30 -17.89 -6.36
N ASN A 332 14.54 -17.53 -5.99
CA ASN A 332 15.41 -18.38 -5.15
C ASN A 332 15.82 -17.61 -3.89
N ASP A 333 15.74 -18.28 -2.76
CA ASP A 333 16.27 -17.79 -1.49
C ASP A 333 17.06 -18.88 -0.75
N GLU A 334 17.34 -18.67 0.53
CA GLU A 334 18.09 -19.62 1.36
C GLU A 334 17.34 -20.93 1.61
N THR A 335 16.02 -20.93 1.49
CA THR A 335 15.17 -22.12 1.70
C THR A 335 15.05 -22.97 0.45
N GLY A 336 15.20 -22.38 -0.74
CA GLY A 336 15.16 -23.08 -2.00
C GLY A 336 14.59 -22.26 -3.15
N ARG A 337 13.98 -22.95 -4.09
CA ARG A 337 13.39 -22.34 -5.29
C ARG A 337 11.87 -22.31 -5.18
N HIS A 338 11.30 -21.15 -5.43
CA HIS A 338 9.88 -20.87 -5.35
C HIS A 338 9.35 -20.41 -6.71
N TYR A 339 8.04 -20.46 -6.87
CA TYR A 339 7.36 -19.85 -8.00
C TYR A 339 6.20 -18.97 -7.54
N LEU A 340 6.20 -17.74 -8.01
CA LEU A 340 5.23 -16.72 -7.70
C LEU A 340 4.40 -16.45 -8.96
N LEU A 341 3.08 -16.60 -8.90
CA LEU A 341 2.22 -16.48 -10.07
C LEU A 341 2.39 -15.14 -10.78
N PRO A 342 2.61 -15.12 -12.11
CA PRO A 342 2.79 -13.87 -12.85
C PRO A 342 1.57 -12.94 -12.80
N ALA A 343 0.37 -13.50 -12.58
CA ALA A 343 -0.86 -12.73 -12.57
C ALA A 343 -1.01 -11.86 -11.33
N ASP A 344 -0.63 -12.37 -10.15
CA ASP A 344 -0.93 -11.73 -8.87
C ASP A 344 0.21 -11.78 -7.85
N GLY A 345 1.28 -12.54 -8.11
CA GLY A 345 2.43 -12.72 -7.21
C GLY A 345 2.22 -13.73 -6.09
N HIS A 346 1.10 -14.48 -6.10
CA HIS A 346 0.83 -15.50 -5.09
C HIS A 346 1.83 -16.67 -5.21
N MET A 347 2.44 -17.09 -4.10
CA MET A 347 3.33 -18.25 -4.03
C MET A 347 2.54 -19.54 -4.22
N VAL A 348 3.02 -20.40 -5.10
CA VAL A 348 2.36 -21.69 -5.37
C VAL A 348 2.85 -22.78 -4.44
N THR A 349 1.97 -23.79 -4.20
CA THR A 349 2.24 -25.03 -3.48
C THR A 349 1.64 -26.21 -4.25
N GLY A 350 2.05 -27.46 -3.90
CA GLY A 350 1.57 -28.67 -4.55
C GLY A 350 2.04 -28.84 -5.99
N CYS A 351 1.29 -29.61 -6.77
CA CYS A 351 1.59 -29.83 -8.19
C CYS A 351 1.20 -28.63 -9.03
N GLN A 352 2.14 -28.14 -9.83
CA GLN A 352 1.94 -26.99 -10.71
C GLN A 352 2.43 -27.29 -12.14
N ASN A 353 1.66 -26.86 -13.12
CA ASN A 353 2.11 -26.86 -14.51
C ASN A 353 2.59 -25.46 -14.89
N ILE A 354 3.89 -25.34 -15.13
CA ILE A 354 4.54 -24.08 -15.47
C ILE A 354 5.25 -24.27 -16.81
N ASP A 355 4.90 -23.47 -17.81
CA ASP A 355 5.47 -23.53 -19.16
C ASP A 355 5.43 -24.94 -19.78
N ASN A 356 4.32 -25.67 -19.60
CA ASN A 356 4.08 -27.06 -20.05
C ASN A 356 4.96 -28.12 -19.37
N ALA A 357 5.61 -27.82 -18.26
CA ALA A 357 6.30 -28.78 -17.41
C ALA A 357 5.65 -28.84 -16.03
N ASN A 358 5.57 -30.03 -15.45
CA ASN A 358 5.03 -30.23 -14.11
C ASN A 358 6.15 -30.11 -13.09
N TYR A 359 5.84 -29.44 -11.98
CA TYR A 359 6.69 -29.26 -10.81
C TYR A 359 5.90 -29.59 -9.56
N TYR A 360 6.61 -29.89 -8.48
CA TYR A 360 5.99 -30.06 -7.17
C TYR A 360 6.66 -29.13 -6.15
N PHE A 361 5.82 -28.41 -5.41
CA PHE A 361 6.22 -27.52 -4.32
C PHE A 361 5.64 -28.05 -3.01
N ASP A 362 6.42 -28.05 -1.96
CA ASP A 362 5.93 -28.41 -0.63
C ASP A 362 4.95 -27.36 -0.05
N GLU A 363 4.54 -27.58 1.19
CA GLU A 363 3.62 -26.65 1.89
C GLU A 363 4.23 -25.27 2.16
N ASN A 364 5.56 -25.15 2.15
CA ASN A 364 6.31 -23.89 2.28
C ASN A 364 6.61 -23.26 0.92
N GLY A 365 6.07 -23.81 -0.18
CA GLY A 365 6.30 -23.34 -1.54
C GLY A 365 7.69 -23.63 -2.08
N VAL A 366 8.48 -24.52 -1.44
CA VAL A 366 9.80 -24.90 -1.91
C VAL A 366 9.67 -26.01 -2.96
N MET A 367 10.26 -25.78 -4.15
CA MET A 367 10.31 -26.76 -5.23
C MET A 367 11.05 -28.03 -4.78
N GLN A 368 10.40 -29.16 -4.94
CA GLN A 368 10.94 -30.47 -4.56
C GLN A 368 11.50 -31.20 -5.78
N THR A 369 12.55 -32.05 -5.56
CA THR A 369 13.23 -32.84 -6.58
C THR A 369 13.48 -34.26 -6.12
N GLY A 370 13.79 -35.19 -7.06
CA GLY A 370 13.95 -36.60 -6.77
C GLY A 370 12.64 -37.37 -6.74
N MET A 371 12.60 -38.49 -5.98
CA MET A 371 11.39 -39.28 -5.78
C MET A 371 10.52 -38.67 -4.69
N ILE A 372 9.31 -38.26 -5.03
CA ILE A 372 8.38 -37.59 -4.12
C ILE A 372 7.07 -38.37 -4.02
N GLN A 373 6.68 -38.68 -2.77
CA GLN A 373 5.37 -39.26 -2.47
C GLN A 373 4.31 -38.17 -2.54
N ILE A 374 3.34 -38.31 -3.44
CA ILE A 374 2.20 -37.40 -3.57
C ILE A 374 0.91 -38.24 -3.53
N GLY A 375 0.17 -38.12 -2.44
CA GLY A 375 -0.98 -38.99 -2.18
C GLY A 375 -0.56 -40.44 -2.08
N ASP A 376 -1.14 -41.32 -2.91
CA ASP A 376 -0.85 -42.74 -2.99
C ASP A 376 0.19 -43.13 -4.05
N GLY A 377 0.75 -42.14 -4.79
CA GLY A 377 1.73 -42.36 -5.87
C GLY A 377 3.10 -41.78 -5.56
N ILE A 378 4.13 -42.38 -6.15
CA ILE A 378 5.50 -41.84 -6.17
C ILE A 378 5.76 -41.28 -7.56
N PHE A 379 6.34 -40.09 -7.61
CA PHE A 379 6.69 -39.37 -8.83
C PHE A 379 8.15 -38.97 -8.81
N TYR A 380 8.73 -38.76 -9.97
CA TYR A 380 10.14 -38.35 -10.06
C TYR A 380 10.26 -36.96 -10.69
N PHE A 381 10.98 -36.10 -9.97
CA PHE A 381 11.29 -34.74 -10.43
C PHE A 381 12.81 -34.61 -10.58
N ASP A 382 13.25 -34.17 -11.74
CA ASP A 382 14.68 -34.07 -12.10
C ASP A 382 15.44 -33.17 -11.12
N PRO A 383 16.53 -33.62 -10.52
CA PRO A 383 17.27 -32.84 -9.51
C PRO A 383 17.86 -31.53 -10.03
N GLY A 384 18.13 -31.40 -11.32
CA GLY A 384 18.72 -30.20 -11.90
C GLY A 384 17.69 -29.16 -12.30
N THR A 385 16.55 -29.63 -12.83
CA THR A 385 15.52 -28.74 -13.39
C THR A 385 14.26 -28.62 -12.52
N GLY A 386 13.98 -29.63 -11.68
CA GLY A 386 12.73 -29.77 -10.95
C GLY A 386 11.54 -30.27 -11.79
N MET A 387 11.74 -30.51 -13.07
CA MET A 387 10.68 -30.97 -13.97
C MET A 387 10.35 -32.44 -13.71
N GLN A 388 9.05 -32.76 -13.67
CA GLN A 388 8.60 -34.14 -13.62
C GLN A 388 9.13 -34.92 -14.84
N GLN A 389 9.65 -36.13 -14.59
CA GLN A 389 10.12 -37.05 -15.61
C GLN A 389 9.25 -38.31 -15.64
N THR A 390 9.11 -38.89 -16.82
CA THR A 390 8.37 -40.13 -17.05
C THR A 390 9.23 -41.10 -17.90
N GLY A 391 8.82 -42.37 -17.99
CA GLY A 391 9.58 -43.43 -18.64
C GLY A 391 10.62 -44.05 -17.73
N PHE A 392 11.65 -44.68 -18.30
CA PHE A 392 12.73 -45.30 -17.54
C PHE A 392 13.69 -44.26 -16.97
N ILE A 393 13.93 -44.30 -15.65
CA ILE A 393 14.80 -43.38 -14.93
C ILE A 393 15.84 -44.20 -14.16
N GLY A 394 17.11 -43.86 -14.37
CA GLY A 394 18.26 -44.53 -13.74
C GLY A 394 19.06 -45.39 -14.70
N ASP A 395 19.92 -46.23 -14.16
CA ASP A 395 20.71 -47.21 -14.87
C ASP A 395 20.21 -48.63 -14.57
N ILE A 396 20.77 -49.66 -15.23
CA ILE A 396 20.31 -51.06 -15.08
C ILE A 396 20.37 -51.55 -13.64
N THR A 397 21.15 -50.94 -12.77
CA THR A 397 21.29 -51.38 -11.38
C THR A 397 20.31 -50.69 -10.44
N ASN A 398 19.83 -49.51 -10.84
CA ASN A 398 18.83 -48.71 -10.11
C ASN A 398 17.91 -48.05 -11.11
N CYS A 399 17.11 -48.83 -11.81
CA CYS A 399 16.18 -48.38 -12.82
C CYS A 399 14.74 -48.46 -12.29
N TYR A 400 13.97 -47.42 -12.56
CA TYR A 400 12.58 -47.27 -12.22
C TYR A 400 11.80 -46.92 -13.47
N TYR A 401 10.51 -47.18 -13.49
CA TYR A 401 9.66 -46.70 -14.58
C TYR A 401 8.51 -45.85 -14.04
N PHE A 402 8.41 -44.64 -14.58
CA PHE A 402 7.33 -43.74 -14.29
C PHE A 402 6.37 -43.71 -15.48
N ASN A 403 5.11 -44.01 -15.26
CA ASN A 403 4.08 -44.12 -16.28
C ASN A 403 3.99 -42.82 -17.09
N THR A 404 4.05 -42.93 -18.41
CA THR A 404 4.07 -41.77 -19.32
C THR A 404 2.73 -41.01 -19.39
N THR A 405 1.64 -41.62 -18.87
CA THR A 405 0.31 -41.01 -18.87
C THR A 405 0.02 -40.21 -17.61
N ASP A 406 0.31 -40.78 -16.44
CA ASP A 406 -0.02 -40.18 -15.14
C ASP A 406 1.18 -39.86 -14.27
N GLY A 407 2.41 -40.27 -14.69
CA GLY A 407 3.67 -40.02 -14.03
C GLY A 407 3.97 -40.85 -12.78
N ARG A 408 3.10 -41.81 -12.43
CA ARG A 408 3.27 -42.64 -11.24
C ARG A 408 4.33 -43.72 -11.45
N MET A 409 5.14 -43.99 -10.43
CA MET A 409 6.07 -45.12 -10.40
C MET A 409 5.31 -46.42 -10.47
N LEU A 410 5.75 -47.32 -11.35
CA LEU A 410 5.16 -48.66 -11.48
C LEU A 410 5.88 -49.67 -10.58
N THR A 411 5.13 -50.66 -10.11
CA THR A 411 5.60 -51.83 -9.32
C THR A 411 4.99 -53.09 -9.88
N GLY A 412 5.60 -54.27 -9.56
CA GLY A 412 5.16 -55.56 -10.03
C GLY A 412 5.36 -55.76 -11.53
N VAL A 413 4.67 -56.75 -12.09
CA VAL A 413 4.80 -57.08 -13.50
C VAL A 413 4.05 -56.08 -14.38
N GLN A 414 4.73 -55.50 -15.34
CA GLN A 414 4.19 -54.47 -16.23
C GLN A 414 4.50 -54.78 -17.69
N THR A 415 3.55 -54.46 -18.57
CA THR A 415 3.80 -54.51 -20.01
C THR A 415 3.99 -53.07 -20.53
N ILE A 416 5.18 -52.78 -21.02
CA ILE A 416 5.57 -51.47 -21.49
C ILE A 416 6.06 -51.61 -22.94
N ASP A 417 5.43 -50.91 -23.87
CA ASP A 417 5.73 -50.94 -25.32
C ASP A 417 5.80 -52.39 -25.89
N GLY A 418 4.94 -53.28 -25.34
CA GLY A 418 4.84 -54.66 -25.78
C GLY A 418 5.91 -55.60 -25.19
N GLN A 419 6.76 -55.14 -24.30
CA GLN A 419 7.73 -55.90 -23.52
C GLN A 419 7.26 -56.02 -22.08
N VAL A 420 7.56 -57.16 -21.43
CA VAL A 420 7.20 -57.41 -20.04
C VAL A 420 8.42 -57.17 -19.14
N TYR A 421 8.18 -56.47 -18.06
CA TYR A 421 9.15 -56.12 -17.03
C TYR A 421 8.60 -56.47 -15.66
N ASP A 422 9.45 -56.69 -14.70
CA ASP A 422 9.08 -56.87 -13.30
C ASP A 422 9.80 -55.85 -12.41
N PHE A 423 9.05 -55.19 -11.57
CA PHE A 423 9.54 -54.18 -10.62
C PHE A 423 9.24 -54.65 -9.19
N ASP A 424 10.19 -54.50 -8.28
CA ASP A 424 9.96 -54.79 -6.87
C ASP A 424 8.92 -53.82 -6.22
N GLN A 425 8.69 -54.05 -4.91
CA GLN A 425 7.74 -53.20 -4.15
C GLN A 425 8.21 -51.73 -4.02
N ASP A 426 9.51 -51.49 -4.13
CA ASP A 426 10.12 -50.14 -4.10
C ASP A 426 10.22 -49.55 -5.52
N GLY A 427 9.65 -50.23 -6.54
CA GLY A 427 9.61 -49.81 -7.95
C GLY A 427 10.90 -50.06 -8.72
N LYS A 428 11.86 -50.76 -8.15
CA LYS A 428 13.14 -51.03 -8.81
C LYS A 428 13.00 -52.17 -9.78
N LEU A 429 13.52 -52.01 -11.01
CA LEU A 429 13.56 -53.02 -12.07
C LEU A 429 14.32 -54.26 -11.63
N LEU A 430 13.70 -55.43 -11.77
CA LEU A 430 14.28 -56.70 -11.46
C LEU A 430 14.90 -57.37 -12.70
N ALA A 431 15.96 -58.13 -12.50
CA ALA A 431 16.63 -58.89 -13.55
C ALA A 431 17.00 -60.31 -13.05
N GLY A 432 17.26 -61.21 -13.97
CA GLY A 432 17.53 -62.63 -13.66
C GLY A 432 16.23 -63.42 -13.38
N TRP A 433 16.36 -64.52 -12.65
CA TRP A 433 15.18 -65.35 -12.27
C TRP A 433 14.36 -64.64 -11.17
N GLN A 434 13.05 -64.52 -11.44
CA GLN A 434 12.07 -64.02 -10.50
C GLN A 434 10.93 -65.00 -10.34
N THR A 435 10.47 -65.20 -9.11
CA THR A 435 9.29 -66.02 -8.82
C THR A 435 8.04 -65.13 -8.72
N ILE A 436 7.09 -65.31 -9.62
CA ILE A 436 5.86 -64.55 -9.70
C ILE A 436 4.69 -65.52 -9.56
N GLY A 437 4.01 -65.44 -8.41
CA GLY A 437 3.01 -66.48 -8.04
C GLY A 437 3.69 -67.82 -7.82
N GLU A 438 3.26 -68.87 -8.56
CA GLU A 438 3.77 -70.22 -8.47
C GLU A 438 4.82 -70.55 -9.56
N SER A 439 5.12 -69.59 -10.45
CA SER A 439 5.99 -69.78 -11.60
C SER A 439 7.24 -68.92 -11.56
N ASN A 440 8.32 -69.40 -12.13
CA ASN A 440 9.56 -68.61 -12.31
C ASN A 440 9.57 -68.01 -13.72
N PHE A 441 10.12 -66.78 -13.80
CA PHE A 441 10.32 -66.03 -15.05
C PHE A 441 11.74 -65.52 -15.08
N TYR A 442 12.29 -65.34 -16.26
CA TYR A 442 13.64 -64.81 -16.41
C TYR A 442 13.61 -63.46 -17.10
N PHE A 443 14.25 -62.48 -16.45
CA PHE A 443 14.35 -61.14 -17.00
C PHE A 443 15.83 -60.86 -17.37
N ASN A 444 16.02 -60.36 -18.59
CA ASN A 444 17.33 -60.14 -19.16
C ASN A 444 18.16 -59.11 -18.30
N PRO A 445 19.33 -59.51 -17.81
CA PRO A 445 20.17 -58.61 -17.00
C PRO A 445 20.66 -57.35 -17.74
N ALA A 446 20.63 -57.33 -19.06
CA ALA A 446 21.09 -56.18 -19.86
C ALA A 446 20.03 -55.08 -19.99
N ASP A 447 18.74 -55.40 -20.00
CA ASP A 447 17.66 -54.44 -20.28
C ASP A 447 16.39 -54.68 -19.45
N GLY A 448 16.30 -55.73 -18.61
CA GLY A 448 15.17 -56.04 -17.76
C GLY A 448 13.97 -56.67 -18.49
N THR A 449 14.04 -56.92 -19.77
CA THR A 449 12.92 -57.56 -20.51
C THR A 449 12.75 -59.01 -20.17
N MET A 450 11.49 -59.49 -20.08
CA MET A 450 11.20 -60.92 -19.91
C MET A 450 11.69 -61.68 -21.15
N VAL A 451 12.43 -62.76 -20.88
CA VAL A 451 12.97 -63.63 -21.95
C VAL A 451 12.05 -64.83 -22.14
N THR A 452 11.73 -65.13 -23.37
CA THR A 452 11.04 -66.36 -23.78
C THR A 452 11.96 -67.22 -24.62
N GLY A 453 11.93 -68.55 -24.45
CA GLY A 453 12.78 -69.48 -25.17
C GLY A 453 13.97 -70.02 -24.36
N LEU A 454 15.13 -70.21 -24.99
CA LEU A 454 16.29 -70.78 -24.34
C LEU A 454 17.15 -69.74 -23.65
N ILE A 455 17.59 -70.04 -22.42
CA ILE A 455 18.40 -69.18 -21.60
C ILE A 455 19.71 -69.92 -21.24
N GLN A 456 20.84 -69.37 -21.57
CA GLN A 456 22.14 -69.91 -21.18
C GLN A 456 22.47 -69.55 -19.73
N GLY A 457 22.42 -70.52 -18.84
CA GLY A 457 22.90 -70.40 -17.47
C GLY A 457 24.31 -70.86 -17.28
N LEU A 458 24.86 -70.68 -16.05
CA LEU A 458 26.22 -71.12 -15.70
C LEU A 458 26.39 -72.63 -15.69
N ASP A 459 25.33 -73.38 -15.40
CA ASP A 459 25.35 -74.80 -15.15
C ASP A 459 24.43 -75.59 -16.10
N GLY A 460 23.93 -74.93 -17.17
CA GLY A 460 23.08 -75.54 -18.15
C GLY A 460 22.26 -74.57 -18.98
N ILE A 461 21.49 -75.08 -19.93
CA ILE A 461 20.48 -74.33 -20.68
C ILE A 461 19.13 -74.52 -19.99
N TYR A 462 18.43 -73.41 -19.79
CA TYR A 462 17.08 -73.39 -19.25
C TYR A 462 16.07 -73.00 -20.34
N GLY A 463 14.82 -73.34 -20.16
CA GLY A 463 13.76 -72.96 -21.06
C GLY A 463 12.66 -72.13 -20.36
N THR A 464 12.15 -71.16 -21.09
CA THR A 464 10.90 -70.48 -20.74
C THR A 464 9.89 -70.60 -21.88
N SER A 465 8.62 -70.71 -21.47
CA SER A 465 7.48 -70.82 -22.38
C SER A 465 7.43 -69.62 -23.35
N GLN A 466 7.26 -69.88 -24.65
CA GLN A 466 7.08 -68.86 -25.69
C GLN A 466 5.70 -68.22 -25.65
N GLN A 467 4.75 -68.76 -24.88
CA GLN A 467 3.39 -68.23 -24.77
C GLN A 467 3.27 -67.18 -23.68
N ASP A 468 3.80 -67.47 -22.50
CA ASP A 468 3.60 -66.69 -21.28
C ASP A 468 4.89 -66.46 -20.47
N GLY A 469 6.05 -67.01 -20.89
CA GLY A 469 7.36 -66.80 -20.30
C GLY A 469 7.65 -67.58 -19.03
N HIS A 470 6.78 -68.47 -18.52
CA HIS A 470 7.11 -69.24 -17.32
C HIS A 470 8.25 -70.25 -17.58
N GLN A 471 9.04 -70.55 -16.56
CA GLN A 471 10.10 -71.55 -16.63
C GLN A 471 9.51 -72.92 -16.89
N LEU A 472 10.04 -73.62 -17.87
CA LEU A 472 9.69 -74.99 -18.16
C LEU A 472 10.36 -75.94 -17.18
N ILE A 473 9.60 -76.62 -16.34
CA ILE A 473 10.11 -77.51 -15.27
C ILE A 473 9.37 -78.87 -15.36
N GLY A 474 10.16 -79.96 -15.57
CA GLY A 474 9.58 -81.28 -15.63
C GLY A 474 8.64 -81.49 -16.82
N GLU A 475 8.79 -80.74 -17.90
CA GLU A 475 7.89 -80.75 -19.04
C GLU A 475 8.61 -80.71 -20.39
N ALA A 476 7.88 -81.03 -21.44
CA ALA A 476 8.33 -80.91 -22.82
C ALA A 476 7.59 -79.76 -23.54
N ALA A 477 8.33 -78.91 -24.20
CA ALA A 477 7.77 -77.77 -24.93
C ALA A 477 8.46 -77.56 -26.28
N VAL A 478 7.71 -76.96 -27.22
CA VAL A 478 8.27 -76.54 -28.50
C VAL A 478 8.82 -75.16 -28.36
N ILE A 479 10.15 -75.00 -28.56
CA ILE A 479 10.85 -73.75 -28.58
C ILE A 479 11.51 -73.60 -29.96
N ASP A 480 11.25 -72.52 -30.69
CA ASP A 480 11.75 -72.24 -32.01
C ASP A 480 11.50 -73.40 -33.03
N ASN A 481 10.27 -73.97 -32.97
CA ASN A 481 9.82 -75.11 -33.72
C ASN A 481 10.57 -76.42 -33.45
N VAL A 482 11.28 -76.52 -32.32
CA VAL A 482 12.00 -77.74 -31.88
C VAL A 482 11.44 -78.19 -30.54
N LEU A 483 11.00 -79.46 -30.45
CA LEU A 483 10.58 -80.08 -29.20
C LEU A 483 11.83 -80.32 -28.31
N ARG A 484 11.74 -79.87 -27.04
CA ARG A 484 12.77 -80.01 -26.02
C ARG A 484 12.16 -80.49 -24.71
N CYS A 485 12.94 -81.17 -23.91
CA CYS A 485 12.53 -81.59 -22.55
C CYS A 485 13.37 -80.81 -21.52
N PHE A 486 12.71 -80.50 -20.40
CA PHE A 486 13.34 -79.81 -19.25
C PHE A 486 13.17 -80.66 -18.00
N ASP A 487 14.24 -80.84 -17.23
CA ASP A 487 14.26 -81.61 -15.98
C ASP A 487 13.49 -80.93 -14.84
N GLU A 488 13.47 -81.58 -13.67
CA GLU A 488 12.80 -81.08 -12.46
C GLU A 488 13.47 -79.78 -11.90
N ASN A 489 14.66 -79.41 -12.39
CA ASN A 489 15.35 -78.17 -12.07
C ASN A 489 15.19 -77.13 -13.21
N GLY A 490 14.43 -77.44 -14.26
CA GLY A 490 14.20 -76.61 -15.43
C GLY A 490 15.39 -76.58 -16.42
N ARG A 491 16.35 -77.49 -16.31
CA ARG A 491 17.48 -77.61 -17.24
C ARG A 491 17.08 -78.42 -18.45
N MET A 492 17.49 -77.97 -19.63
CA MET A 492 17.32 -78.71 -20.84
C MET A 492 18.03 -80.07 -20.76
N VAL A 493 17.30 -81.11 -21.03
CA VAL A 493 17.84 -82.48 -21.11
C VAL A 493 18.51 -82.67 -22.44
N ALA A 494 19.78 -83.10 -22.45
CA ALA A 494 20.53 -83.40 -23.66
C ALA A 494 21.29 -84.76 -23.48
N ASP A 495 21.51 -85.43 -24.60
CA ASP A 495 22.22 -86.72 -24.69
C ASP A 495 21.68 -87.79 -23.72
N ALA A 496 20.37 -87.81 -23.46
CA ALA A 496 19.75 -88.71 -22.48
C ALA A 496 18.27 -88.94 -22.76
N PRO A 497 17.71 -90.13 -22.39
CA PRO A 497 16.30 -90.30 -22.32
C PRO A 497 15.66 -89.59 -21.11
N TYR A 498 14.45 -89.01 -21.24
CA TYR A 498 13.72 -88.34 -20.18
C TYR A 498 12.28 -88.71 -20.18
N ILE A 499 11.69 -88.97 -19.03
CA ILE A 499 10.27 -89.44 -18.89
C ILE A 499 9.43 -88.34 -18.28
N ILE A 500 8.36 -87.94 -19.00
CA ILE A 500 7.39 -86.98 -18.49
C ILE A 500 6.01 -87.70 -18.54
N GLY A 501 5.42 -87.96 -17.36
CA GLY A 501 4.24 -88.78 -17.25
C GLY A 501 4.46 -90.16 -17.83
N ASP A 502 3.64 -90.58 -18.77
CA ASP A 502 3.74 -91.89 -19.43
C ASP A 502 4.54 -91.91 -20.73
N ILE A 503 5.12 -90.74 -21.10
CA ILE A 503 5.85 -90.55 -22.38
C ILE A 503 7.34 -90.56 -22.12
N THR A 504 8.08 -91.39 -22.87
CA THR A 504 9.54 -91.38 -22.88
C THR A 504 10.02 -90.54 -24.07
N TYR A 505 10.89 -89.60 -23.82
CA TYR A 505 11.55 -88.78 -24.84
C TYR A 505 13.02 -89.16 -24.94
N ILE A 506 13.55 -89.21 -26.16
CA ILE A 506 14.98 -89.28 -26.41
C ILE A 506 15.45 -87.90 -26.84
N CYS A 507 16.38 -87.33 -26.09
CA CYS A 507 17.01 -86.04 -26.34
C CYS A 507 18.42 -86.24 -26.93
N ASP A 508 18.68 -85.64 -28.06
CA ASP A 508 20.06 -85.64 -28.66
C ASP A 508 20.98 -84.63 -27.96
N THR A 509 22.23 -84.55 -28.43
CA THR A 509 23.25 -83.66 -27.89
C THR A 509 22.91 -82.18 -27.92
N ASP A 510 22.01 -81.78 -28.84
CA ASP A 510 21.50 -80.43 -29.00
C ASP A 510 20.16 -80.19 -28.27
N GLY A 511 19.73 -81.22 -27.51
CA GLY A 511 18.48 -81.19 -26.74
C GLY A 511 17.21 -81.33 -27.57
N VAL A 512 17.31 -81.75 -28.82
CA VAL A 512 16.16 -82.03 -29.64
C VAL A 512 15.49 -83.33 -29.16
N ALA A 513 14.26 -83.24 -28.75
CA ALA A 513 13.49 -84.37 -28.19
C ALA A 513 12.58 -85.03 -29.22
N VAL A 514 12.53 -86.37 -29.21
CA VAL A 514 11.59 -87.15 -29.97
C VAL A 514 10.85 -88.06 -28.98
N ALA A 515 9.52 -87.99 -28.96
CA ALA A 515 8.69 -88.86 -28.16
C ALA A 515 8.73 -90.29 -28.70
N LEU A 516 8.95 -91.26 -27.86
CA LEU A 516 8.82 -92.65 -28.24
C LEU A 516 7.33 -93.07 -28.15
N PRO A 517 6.82 -93.89 -29.09
CA PRO A 517 5.44 -94.30 -29.14
C PRO A 517 5.09 -95.22 -27.96
#